data_4192d6557721204cb6d39d5773a9161d
#
_entry.id   4192d6557721204cb6d39d5773a9161d
#
_cell.length_a   1.000
_cell.length_b   1.000
_cell.length_c   1.000
_cell.angle_alpha   90.00
_cell.angle_beta   90.00
_cell.angle_gamma   90.00
#
_symmetry.space_group_name_H-M   'P 1'
#
loop_
_entity.id
_entity.type
_entity.pdbx_description
1 polymer ?
#
loop_
_entity_poly.entity_id
_entity_poly.type
_entity_poly.pdbx_seq_one_letter_code
_entity_poly.pdbx_strand_id
1 'polypeptide(L)'
;MYAVIFKAKIKTLDPTYQSTADRLRELALQEYGCLEFTSSAEGSREIAISYWRSEAHIQAWKDNPEHQQAQALGKSRWYESYQVEIVEVLNQHSSDGS
;
A
#
# COMPACT_ATOMS: atom_id res chain seq x y z
N MET A 1 5.06 -13.71 -8.75
CA MET A 1 4.66 -12.33 -8.47
C MET A 1 3.65 -12.30 -7.32
N TYR A 2 3.77 -11.30 -6.50
CA TYR A 2 2.94 -11.15 -5.30
C TYR A 2 2.22 -9.81 -5.33
N ALA A 3 1.11 -9.74 -4.62
CA ALA A 3 0.39 -8.50 -4.44
C ALA A 3 0.15 -8.25 -2.95
N VAL A 4 0.22 -6.99 -2.56
CA VAL A 4 -0.19 -6.53 -1.24
C VAL A 4 -1.52 -5.80 -1.42
N ILE A 5 -2.53 -6.28 -0.72
CA ILE A 5 -3.86 -5.67 -0.72
C ILE A 5 -4.08 -5.05 0.66
N PHE A 6 -4.18 -3.73 0.68
CA PHE A 6 -4.44 -2.97 1.89
C PHE A 6 -5.85 -2.41 1.82
N LYS A 7 -6.65 -2.69 2.84
CA LYS A 7 -8.01 -2.16 2.95
C LYS A 7 -8.15 -1.48 4.30
N ALA A 8 -8.71 -0.28 4.29
CA ALA A 8 -8.86 0.47 5.52
C ALA A 8 -10.19 1.19 5.58
N LYS A 9 -10.69 1.36 6.79
CA LYS A 9 -11.77 2.28 7.09
C LYS A 9 -11.15 3.46 7.81
N ILE A 10 -11.29 4.63 7.22
CA ILE A 10 -10.65 5.86 7.70
C ILE A 10 -11.57 6.55 8.68
N LYS A 11 -11.05 6.92 9.85
CA LYS A 11 -11.80 7.70 10.83
C LYS A 11 -11.46 9.19 10.78
N THR A 12 -10.21 9.51 10.47
CA THR A 12 -9.75 10.89 10.45
C THR A 12 -8.65 11.04 9.41
N LEU A 13 -8.80 12.03 8.53
CA LEU A 13 -7.74 12.42 7.61
C LEU A 13 -7.16 13.73 8.10
N ASP A 14 -5.86 13.75 8.35
CA ASP A 14 -5.15 14.98 8.66
C ASP A 14 -4.26 15.38 7.48
N PRO A 15 -3.68 16.59 7.49
CA PRO A 15 -2.87 17.05 6.36
C PRO A 15 -1.66 16.17 6.04
N THR A 16 -1.18 15.38 7.00
CA THR A 16 0.00 14.54 6.79
C THR A 16 -0.34 13.20 6.15
N TYR A 17 -1.62 12.81 6.13
CA TYR A 17 -2.02 11.52 5.57
C TYR A 17 -1.61 11.36 4.12
N GLN A 18 -2.00 12.32 3.28
CA GLN A 18 -1.74 12.23 1.84
C GLN A 18 -0.24 12.30 1.53
N SER A 19 0.49 13.19 2.20
CA SER A 19 1.93 13.32 1.95
C SER A 19 2.67 12.05 2.38
N THR A 20 2.26 11.43 3.48
CA THR A 20 2.85 10.17 3.94
C THR A 20 2.54 9.04 2.96
N ALA A 21 1.29 8.93 2.50
CA ALA A 21 0.91 7.92 1.53
C ALA A 21 1.68 8.07 0.22
N ASP A 22 1.83 9.29 -0.26
CA ASP A 22 2.59 9.57 -1.48
C ASP A 22 4.06 9.20 -1.32
N ARG A 23 4.64 9.49 -0.16
CA ARG A 23 6.04 9.16 0.12
C ARG A 23 6.26 7.64 0.17
N LEU A 24 5.36 6.89 0.81
CA LEU A 24 5.47 5.44 0.86
C LEU A 24 5.36 4.80 -0.51
N ARG A 25 4.46 5.32 -1.34
CA ARG A 25 4.31 4.88 -2.73
C ARG A 25 5.58 5.14 -3.52
N GLU A 26 6.14 6.33 -3.38
CA GLU A 26 7.40 6.71 -4.05
C GLU A 26 8.54 5.77 -3.63
N LEU A 27 8.70 5.52 -2.34
CA LEU A 27 9.70 4.59 -1.83
C LEU A 27 9.52 3.19 -2.43
N ALA A 28 8.29 2.69 -2.44
CA ALA A 28 7.99 1.38 -2.98
C ALA A 28 8.44 1.27 -4.44
N LEU A 29 8.05 2.24 -5.26
CA LEU A 29 8.30 2.21 -6.69
C LEU A 29 9.76 2.49 -7.05
N GLN A 30 10.41 3.40 -6.35
CA GLN A 30 11.76 3.85 -6.71
C GLN A 30 12.88 3.08 -6.01
N GLU A 31 12.67 2.63 -4.78
CA GLU A 31 13.74 2.06 -3.98
C GLU A 31 13.55 0.58 -3.62
N TYR A 32 12.33 0.09 -3.58
CA TYR A 32 12.08 -1.27 -3.11
C TYR A 32 11.56 -2.24 -4.16
N GLY A 33 11.57 -1.83 -5.42
CA GLY A 33 11.27 -2.73 -6.52
C GLY A 33 9.80 -3.04 -6.73
N CYS A 34 8.90 -2.20 -6.23
CA CYS A 34 7.48 -2.33 -6.50
C CYS A 34 7.22 -2.17 -8.00
N LEU A 35 6.43 -3.06 -8.57
CA LEU A 35 6.16 -3.06 -10.01
C LEU A 35 5.03 -2.10 -10.37
N GLU A 36 4.01 -2.02 -9.52
CA GLU A 36 2.84 -1.20 -9.75
C GLU A 36 2.20 -0.90 -8.41
N PHE A 37 1.68 0.31 -8.25
CA PHE A 37 1.05 0.71 -7.00
C PHE A 37 -0.15 1.61 -7.33
N THR A 38 -1.35 1.16 -6.97
CA THR A 38 -2.58 1.92 -7.19
C THR A 38 -3.37 1.99 -5.90
N SER A 39 -4.10 3.09 -5.72
CA SER A 39 -5.00 3.24 -4.60
C SER A 39 -6.25 3.98 -5.04
N SER A 40 -7.34 3.70 -4.36
CA SER A 40 -8.59 4.42 -4.57
C SER A 40 -9.36 4.47 -3.26
N ALA A 41 -10.27 5.44 -3.17
CA ALA A 41 -11.09 5.60 -1.99
C ALA A 41 -12.53 5.86 -2.40
N GLU A 42 -13.45 5.33 -1.61
CA GLU A 42 -14.87 5.55 -1.76
C GLU A 42 -15.45 5.83 -0.37
N GLY A 43 -15.85 7.07 -0.13
CA GLY A 43 -16.28 7.51 1.19
C GLY A 43 -15.12 7.35 2.19
N SER A 44 -15.36 6.62 3.27
CA SER A 44 -14.35 6.36 4.30
C SER A 44 -13.51 5.10 4.05
N ARG A 45 -13.75 4.40 2.93
CA ARG A 45 -13.03 3.18 2.61
C ARG A 45 -11.92 3.44 1.63
N GLU A 46 -10.76 2.86 1.89
CA GLU A 46 -9.59 2.96 1.03
C GLU A 46 -9.06 1.57 0.70
N ILE A 47 -8.65 1.40 -0.55
CA ILE A 47 -8.00 0.20 -1.02
C ILE A 47 -6.72 0.61 -1.74
N ALA A 48 -5.60 -0.02 -1.37
CA ALA A 48 -4.34 0.13 -2.07
C ALA A 48 -3.84 -1.25 -2.48
N ILE A 49 -3.43 -1.38 -3.74
CA ILE A 49 -2.92 -2.64 -4.27
C ILE A 49 -1.54 -2.36 -4.86
N SER A 50 -0.56 -3.16 -4.46
CA SER A 50 0.79 -3.08 -5.01
C SER A 50 1.27 -4.45 -5.45
N TYR A 51 2.10 -4.48 -6.51
CA TYR A 51 2.62 -5.71 -7.08
C TYR A 51 4.13 -5.77 -6.94
N TRP A 52 4.64 -6.97 -6.62
CA TRP A 52 6.03 -7.19 -6.26
C TRP A 52 6.53 -8.52 -6.82
N ARG A 53 7.83 -8.59 -7.11
CA ARG A 53 8.45 -9.82 -7.61
C ARG A 53 8.62 -10.88 -6.55
N SER A 54 8.86 -10.48 -5.30
CA SER A 54 9.10 -11.41 -4.20
C SER A 54 8.61 -10.87 -2.89
N GLU A 55 8.40 -11.78 -1.93
CA GLU A 55 8.04 -11.39 -0.56
C GLU A 55 9.18 -10.65 0.13
N ALA A 56 10.44 -10.95 -0.24
CA ALA A 56 11.60 -10.26 0.33
C ALA A 56 11.58 -8.77 0.02
N HIS A 57 11.16 -8.38 -1.17
CA HIS A 57 11.02 -6.98 -1.54
C HIS A 57 9.94 -6.30 -0.71
N ILE A 58 8.81 -6.98 -0.51
CA ILE A 58 7.72 -6.48 0.33
C ILE A 58 8.21 -6.25 1.75
N GLN A 59 8.92 -7.23 2.31
CA GLN A 59 9.41 -7.16 3.68
C GLN A 59 10.40 -6.01 3.87
N ALA A 60 11.31 -5.82 2.92
CA ALA A 60 12.27 -4.73 2.96
C ALA A 60 11.58 -3.37 3.01
N TRP A 61 10.53 -3.19 2.20
CA TRP A 61 9.73 -1.96 2.21
C TRP A 61 9.02 -1.76 3.54
N LYS A 62 8.40 -2.81 4.07
CA LYS A 62 7.72 -2.76 5.37
C LYS A 62 8.67 -2.46 6.52
N ASP A 63 9.93 -2.89 6.41
CA ASP A 63 10.94 -2.65 7.45
C ASP A 63 11.54 -1.25 7.38
N ASN A 64 11.26 -0.48 6.34
CA ASN A 64 11.73 0.89 6.22
C ASN A 64 11.17 1.73 7.38
N PRO A 65 12.03 2.55 8.04
CA PRO A 65 11.60 3.35 9.20
C PRO A 65 10.42 4.29 8.90
N GLU A 66 10.35 4.86 7.72
CA GLU A 66 9.22 5.73 7.34
C GLU A 66 7.92 4.92 7.25
N HIS A 67 7.99 3.68 6.72
CA HIS A 67 6.84 2.80 6.65
C HIS A 67 6.37 2.40 8.05
N GLN A 68 7.31 2.08 8.94
CA GLN A 68 7.00 1.74 10.33
C GLN A 68 6.33 2.91 11.05
N GLN A 69 6.82 4.12 10.85
CA GLN A 69 6.23 5.32 11.42
C GLN A 69 4.82 5.56 10.90
N ALA A 70 4.62 5.42 9.60
CA ALA A 70 3.31 5.58 8.97
C ALA A 70 2.31 4.54 9.50
N GLN A 71 2.77 3.31 9.72
CA GLN A 71 1.94 2.25 10.27
C GLN A 71 1.46 2.61 11.69
N ALA A 72 2.36 3.14 12.51
CA ALA A 72 2.01 3.60 13.86
C ALA A 72 1.00 4.74 13.84
N LEU A 73 1.18 5.70 12.94
CA LEU A 73 0.24 6.82 12.77
C LEU A 73 -1.13 6.33 12.29
N GLY A 74 -1.13 5.36 11.37
CA GLY A 74 -2.37 4.76 10.89
C GLY A 74 -3.19 4.17 12.03
N LYS A 75 -2.53 3.37 12.87
CA LYS A 75 -3.19 2.73 14.01
C LYS A 75 -3.71 3.73 15.03
N SER A 76 -2.95 4.79 15.31
CA SER A 76 -3.28 5.73 16.37
C SER A 76 -4.22 6.86 15.93
N ARG A 77 -4.20 7.24 14.64
CA ARG A 77 -4.88 8.45 14.17
C ARG A 77 -5.84 8.24 13.00
N TRP A 78 -5.39 7.51 11.96
CA TRP A 78 -6.07 7.56 10.66
C TRP A 78 -7.15 6.51 10.49
N TYR A 79 -6.90 5.29 10.97
CA TYR A 79 -7.75 4.15 10.66
C TYR A 79 -8.61 3.73 11.83
N GLU A 80 -9.91 3.54 11.57
CA GLU A 80 -10.79 2.85 12.48
C GLU A 80 -10.47 1.34 12.46
N SER A 81 -10.21 0.83 11.26
CA SER A 81 -9.79 -0.55 11.06
C SER A 81 -8.98 -0.65 9.77
N TYR A 82 -8.13 -1.67 9.68
CA TYR A 82 -7.44 -1.97 8.44
C TYR A 82 -7.10 -3.45 8.36
N GLN A 83 -6.85 -3.89 7.14
CA GLN A 83 -6.49 -5.27 6.83
C GLN A 83 -5.41 -5.26 5.75
N VAL A 84 -4.41 -6.11 5.91
CA VAL A 84 -3.33 -6.28 4.92
C VAL A 84 -3.29 -7.75 4.54
N GLU A 85 -3.33 -8.01 3.23
CA GLU A 85 -3.19 -9.36 2.70
C GLU A 85 -2.03 -9.37 1.72
N ILE A 86 -1.18 -10.40 1.83
CA ILE A 86 -0.14 -10.66 0.85
C ILE A 86 -0.56 -11.92 0.12
N VAL A 87 -0.74 -11.80 -1.19
CA VAL A 87 -1.24 -12.91 -2.01
C VAL A 87 -0.28 -13.19 -3.15
N GLU A 88 -0.25 -14.44 -3.59
CA GLU A 88 0.48 -14.82 -4.79
C GLU A 88 -0.44 -14.67 -6.00
N VAL A 89 0.06 -14.05 -7.06
CA VAL A 89 -0.70 -13.90 -8.30
C VAL A 89 -0.51 -15.16 -9.12
N LEU A 90 -1.55 -15.97 -9.21
CA LEU A 90 -1.50 -17.25 -9.91
C LEU A 90 -1.66 -17.09 -11.41
N ASN A 91 -2.40 -16.10 -11.85
CA ASN A 91 -2.66 -15.85 -13.26
C ASN A 91 -2.94 -14.37 -13.45
N GLN A 92 -2.45 -13.83 -14.56
CA GLN A 92 -2.67 -12.44 -14.89
C GLN A 92 -2.95 -12.35 -16.39
N HIS A 93 -4.04 -11.70 -16.74
CA HIS A 93 -4.42 -11.47 -18.11
C HIS A 93 -4.78 -10.00 -18.27
N SER A 94 -4.25 -9.37 -19.30
CA SER A 94 -4.55 -7.98 -19.58
C SER A 94 -4.77 -7.77 -21.07
N SER A 95 -5.60 -6.81 -21.39
CA SER A 95 -5.78 -6.31 -22.74
C SER A 95 -4.87 -5.08 -22.89
N ASP A 96 -4.29 -4.92 -24.08
CA ASP A 96 -3.47 -3.74 -24.35
C ASP A 96 -4.30 -2.47 -24.58
N GLY A 97 -5.61 -2.59 -24.54
CA GLY A 97 -6.51 -1.45 -24.63
C GLY A 97 -6.63 -0.81 -26.01
N SER A 98 -6.11 -1.46 -27.01
CA SER A 98 -6.17 -0.95 -28.39
C SER A 98 -7.48 -1.32 -29.09
#